data_3a223fa42f3eb4850bfd8b7e6239b7a4
#
_entry.id   3a223fa42f3eb4850bfd8b7e6239b7a4
#
_cell.length_a   1.000
_cell.length_b   1.000
_cell.length_c   1.000
_cell.angle_alpha   90.00
_cell.angle_beta   90.00
_cell.angle_gamma   90.00
#
_symmetry.space_group_name_H-M   'P 1'
#
loop_
_entity.id
_entity.type
_entity.pdbx_description
1 polymer ?
#
loop_
_entity_poly.entity_id
_entity_poly.type
_entity_poly.pdbx_seq_one_letter_code
_entity_poly.pdbx_strand_id
1 'polypeptide(L)'
;MNTARWIFCTMLFLTMSLGMLYAQMPAGWNRPPSVPSDYMITPFGYFHPSCVHEIKQGETLLGDGRIRFADGAEEVIAPYCSFPRYAPSGELVVEGNAGPLEISWSWIEAGQVSTSTTYGKVTATWTVPQTPKSNDGQTLFFFPGFAHVKTNPPNEEPIIQPVLGWNDGQSGVGPWNIASWDCCPSGQTWYSTPLTVNTGDKIQGTVKSTCKAGSQSCSKWNITTKDVTTAESTTLSTDYSEPLSFPWVLAGVLEVYSIYQCSDFPPNHSTKFSNVALWDYNFKRITNPGWTGMLLVKKGSTTPWCNYAVKTTPTSATLTY
;
A
#
# COMPACT_ATOMS: atom_id res chain seq x y z
N MET A 1 -65.70 33.79 29.08
CA MET A 1 -65.45 33.29 27.70
C MET A 1 -63.97 33.47 27.44
N ASN A 2 -63.20 32.42 27.69
CA ASN A 2 -61.72 32.38 27.46
C ASN A 2 -61.42 31.24 26.51
N THR A 3 -61.04 31.57 25.27
CA THR A 3 -60.61 30.62 24.24
C THR A 3 -59.12 30.41 24.35
N ALA A 4 -58.72 29.23 24.82
CA ALA A 4 -57.34 28.78 24.83
C ALA A 4 -56.95 28.31 23.40
N ARG A 5 -55.92 28.96 22.81
CA ARG A 5 -55.29 28.55 21.56
C ARG A 5 -54.19 27.54 21.85
N TRP A 6 -54.37 26.33 21.38
CA TRP A 6 -53.32 25.30 21.35
C TRP A 6 -52.42 25.53 20.13
N ILE A 7 -51.13 25.81 20.37
CA ILE A 7 -50.11 25.86 19.33
C ILE A 7 -49.48 24.46 19.25
N PHE A 8 -49.76 23.73 18.17
CA PHE A 8 -49.07 22.50 17.85
C PHE A 8 -47.68 22.85 17.28
N CYS A 9 -46.62 22.56 18.04
CA CYS A 9 -45.26 22.68 17.60
C CYS A 9 -44.88 21.33 16.93
N THR A 10 -44.97 21.24 15.59
CA THR A 10 -44.48 20.09 14.83
C THR A 10 -42.98 20.16 14.75
N MET A 11 -42.30 19.34 15.58
CA MET A 11 -40.84 19.06 15.43
C MET A 11 -40.62 18.23 14.16
N LEU A 12 -40.05 18.86 13.16
CA LEU A 12 -39.57 18.23 11.96
C LEU A 12 -38.20 17.58 12.30
N PHE A 13 -38.17 16.27 12.54
CA PHE A 13 -36.94 15.52 12.64
C PHE A 13 -36.32 15.43 11.25
N LEU A 14 -35.32 16.27 10.98
CA LEU A 14 -34.42 16.14 9.82
C LEU A 14 -33.46 15.01 10.13
N THR A 15 -33.72 13.78 9.68
CA THR A 15 -32.76 12.70 9.66
C THR A 15 -31.70 13.04 8.60
N MET A 16 -30.59 13.63 9.02
CA MET A 16 -29.37 13.66 8.22
C MET A 16 -28.85 12.24 8.12
N SER A 17 -29.19 11.54 7.05
CA SER A 17 -28.44 10.39 6.60
C SER A 17 -27.05 10.89 6.21
N LEU A 18 -26.04 10.64 7.06
CA LEU A 18 -24.64 10.69 6.65
C LEU A 18 -24.46 9.60 5.59
N GLY A 19 -24.70 9.94 4.32
CA GLY A 19 -24.24 9.15 3.21
C GLY A 19 -22.72 9.17 3.27
N MET A 20 -22.10 8.02 3.55
CA MET A 20 -20.67 7.84 3.30
C MET A 20 -20.46 8.19 1.82
N LEU A 21 -19.78 9.28 1.56
CA LEU A 21 -19.27 9.65 0.24
C LEU A 21 -18.15 8.64 -0.09
N TYR A 22 -18.52 7.48 -0.64
CA TYR A 22 -17.58 6.66 -1.34
C TYR A 22 -17.00 7.50 -2.48
N ALA A 23 -15.68 7.66 -2.50
CA ALA A 23 -15.02 8.31 -3.63
C ALA A 23 -15.38 7.51 -4.89
N GLN A 24 -16.26 8.07 -5.73
CA GLN A 24 -16.53 7.49 -7.04
C GLN A 24 -15.24 7.63 -7.86
N MET A 25 -14.73 6.49 -8.34
CA MET A 25 -13.61 6.49 -9.27
C MET A 25 -13.93 7.38 -10.47
N PRO A 26 -12.95 8.17 -10.97
CA PRO A 26 -13.19 9.00 -12.16
C PRO A 26 -13.68 8.16 -13.34
N ALA A 27 -14.60 8.72 -14.13
CA ALA A 27 -15.07 8.08 -15.35
C ALA A 27 -13.89 7.90 -16.32
N GLY A 28 -13.61 6.65 -16.73
CA GLY A 28 -12.48 6.31 -17.62
C GLY A 28 -11.55 5.24 -17.06
N TRP A 29 -11.73 4.82 -15.84
CA TRP A 29 -10.93 3.75 -15.23
C TRP A 29 -11.26 2.40 -15.88
N ASN A 30 -10.31 1.87 -16.64
CA ASN A 30 -10.42 0.57 -17.29
C ASN A 30 -10.11 -0.55 -16.30
N ARG A 31 -11.09 -0.86 -15.49
CA ARG A 31 -11.10 -1.99 -14.59
C ARG A 31 -11.32 -3.28 -15.37
N PRO A 32 -10.67 -4.40 -15.03
CA PRO A 32 -11.03 -5.70 -15.58
C PRO A 32 -12.53 -5.97 -15.43
N PRO A 33 -13.22 -6.46 -16.47
CA PRO A 33 -14.69 -6.67 -16.42
C PRO A 33 -15.18 -7.62 -15.33
N SER A 34 -14.29 -8.49 -14.84
CA SER A 34 -14.56 -9.42 -13.74
C SER A 34 -14.61 -8.75 -12.36
N VAL A 35 -14.03 -7.55 -12.22
CA VAL A 35 -13.96 -6.82 -10.95
C VAL A 35 -15.18 -5.92 -10.79
N PRO A 36 -15.96 -6.04 -9.72
CA PRO A 36 -17.11 -5.18 -9.47
C PRO A 36 -16.73 -3.68 -9.44
N SER A 37 -17.65 -2.82 -9.88
CA SER A 37 -17.38 -1.39 -10.07
C SER A 37 -17.15 -0.61 -8.78
N ASP A 38 -17.57 -1.13 -7.64
CA ASP A 38 -17.45 -0.56 -6.31
C ASP A 38 -16.15 -0.91 -5.59
N TYR A 39 -15.33 -1.82 -6.16
CA TYR A 39 -14.05 -2.21 -5.55
C TYR A 39 -13.01 -1.10 -5.64
N MET A 40 -12.17 -1.00 -4.62
CA MET A 40 -11.05 -0.06 -4.55
C MET A 40 -9.77 -0.68 -5.10
N ILE A 41 -8.95 0.12 -5.77
CA ILE A 41 -7.56 -0.23 -6.12
C ILE A 41 -6.70 -0.04 -4.87
N THR A 42 -5.86 -1.02 -4.58
CA THR A 42 -4.87 -0.97 -3.51
C THR A 42 -3.53 -1.49 -4.05
N PRO A 43 -2.40 -1.29 -3.36
CA PRO A 43 -1.13 -1.90 -3.78
C PRO A 43 -1.11 -3.45 -3.67
N PHE A 44 -2.27 -4.09 -3.61
CA PHE A 44 -2.41 -5.55 -3.40
C PHE A 44 -3.52 -6.17 -4.24
N GLY A 45 -4.10 -5.44 -5.17
CA GLY A 45 -5.24 -5.84 -5.96
C GLY A 45 -6.49 -5.00 -5.68
N TYR A 46 -7.62 -5.55 -6.08
CA TYR A 46 -8.92 -4.91 -5.87
C TYR A 46 -9.60 -5.50 -4.65
N PHE A 47 -10.00 -4.63 -3.74
CA PHE A 47 -10.70 -4.98 -2.50
C PHE A 47 -12.08 -4.31 -2.46
N HIS A 48 -13.04 -4.99 -1.84
CA HIS A 48 -14.30 -4.35 -1.48
C HIS A 48 -14.03 -3.22 -0.47
N PRO A 49 -14.70 -2.05 -0.55
CA PRO A 49 -14.44 -0.92 0.34
C PRO A 49 -14.52 -1.25 1.83
N SER A 50 -15.41 -2.18 2.23
CA SER A 50 -15.50 -2.62 3.63
C SER A 50 -14.33 -3.47 4.12
N CYS A 51 -13.35 -3.76 3.26
CA CYS A 51 -12.15 -4.52 3.57
C CYS A 51 -10.88 -3.66 3.45
N VAL A 52 -11.05 -2.34 3.29
CA VAL A 52 -9.98 -1.35 3.18
C VAL A 52 -10.15 -0.32 4.29
N HIS A 53 -9.20 -0.28 5.23
CA HIS A 53 -9.37 0.48 6.46
C HIS A 53 -8.25 1.49 6.67
N GLU A 54 -8.63 2.69 7.09
CA GLU A 54 -7.69 3.72 7.50
C GLU A 54 -7.28 3.52 8.96
N ILE A 55 -5.99 3.60 9.24
CA ILE A 55 -5.40 3.70 10.57
C ILE A 55 -4.94 5.14 10.78
N LYS A 56 -5.55 5.84 11.72
CA LYS A 56 -5.21 7.21 12.04
C LYS A 56 -3.93 7.31 12.86
N GLN A 57 -3.34 8.47 12.85
CA GLN A 57 -2.13 8.71 13.63
C GLN A 57 -2.37 8.44 15.13
N GLY A 58 -1.51 7.63 15.74
CA GLY A 58 -1.61 7.21 17.14
C GLY A 58 -2.41 5.92 17.37
N GLU A 59 -3.08 5.42 16.34
CA GLU A 59 -3.73 4.11 16.38
C GLU A 59 -2.74 2.99 16.03
N THR A 60 -3.07 1.76 16.46
CA THR A 60 -2.23 0.57 16.21
C THR A 60 -3.10 -0.58 15.74
N LEU A 61 -2.73 -1.17 14.61
CA LEU A 61 -3.35 -2.38 14.08
C LEU A 61 -2.89 -3.61 14.87
N LEU A 62 -3.84 -4.43 15.33
CA LEU A 62 -3.58 -5.61 16.16
C LEU A 62 -3.57 -6.94 15.36
N GLY A 63 -3.78 -6.89 14.04
CA GLY A 63 -3.63 -8.03 13.12
C GLY A 63 -4.82 -8.99 13.05
N ASP A 64 -5.77 -8.92 13.97
CA ASP A 64 -7.00 -9.72 14.00
C ASP A 64 -8.27 -8.88 13.72
N GLY A 65 -8.07 -7.76 12.99
CA GLY A 65 -9.14 -6.81 12.67
C GLY A 65 -9.46 -5.85 13.82
N ARG A 66 -8.72 -5.89 14.92
CA ARG A 66 -8.82 -4.90 16.01
C ARG A 66 -7.86 -3.73 15.77
N ILE A 67 -8.32 -2.57 16.22
CA ILE A 67 -7.50 -1.35 16.34
C ILE A 67 -7.40 -0.98 17.82
N ARG A 68 -6.19 -0.66 18.27
CA ARG A 68 -5.97 0.03 19.55
C ARG A 68 -5.88 1.51 19.26
N PHE A 69 -6.78 2.29 19.86
CA PHE A 69 -6.81 3.75 19.77
C PHE A 69 -5.71 4.41 20.62
N ALA A 70 -5.49 5.70 20.40
CA ALA A 70 -4.47 6.47 21.12
C ALA A 70 -4.71 6.54 22.65
N ASP A 71 -5.94 6.41 23.10
CA ASP A 71 -6.32 6.35 24.53
C ASP A 71 -6.16 4.94 25.15
N GLY A 72 -5.77 3.94 24.34
CA GLY A 72 -5.59 2.56 24.73
C GLY A 72 -6.84 1.68 24.64
N ALA A 73 -8.00 2.23 24.27
CA ALA A 73 -9.18 1.43 23.99
C ALA A 73 -8.95 0.56 22.74
N GLU A 74 -9.59 -0.61 22.71
CA GLU A 74 -9.52 -1.53 21.56
C GLU A 74 -10.91 -1.78 21.00
N GLU A 75 -11.02 -1.77 19.69
CA GLU A 75 -12.27 -2.06 18.98
C GLU A 75 -12.01 -3.05 17.83
N VAL A 76 -12.95 -3.98 17.64
CA VAL A 76 -12.97 -4.87 16.48
C VAL A 76 -13.62 -4.11 15.33
N ILE A 77 -12.82 -3.69 14.35
CA ILE A 77 -13.34 -3.02 13.15
C ILE A 77 -13.96 -4.04 12.21
N ALA A 78 -13.23 -5.11 11.90
CA ALA A 78 -13.74 -6.22 11.12
C ALA A 78 -12.87 -7.46 11.36
N PRO A 79 -13.41 -8.57 11.89
CA PRO A 79 -12.61 -9.75 12.22
C PRO A 79 -12.10 -10.48 10.97
N TYR A 80 -12.84 -10.38 9.86
CA TYR A 80 -12.53 -11.04 8.59
C TYR A 80 -13.25 -10.35 7.43
N CYS A 81 -12.59 -10.19 6.29
CA CYS A 81 -13.23 -9.73 5.07
C CYS A 81 -13.94 -10.90 4.36
N SER A 82 -15.27 -10.84 4.26
CA SER A 82 -16.09 -11.86 3.60
C SER A 82 -16.24 -11.66 2.08
N PHE A 83 -15.74 -10.54 1.56
CA PHE A 83 -15.82 -10.22 0.15
C PHE A 83 -14.64 -10.81 -0.62
N PRO A 84 -14.83 -11.29 -1.85
CA PRO A 84 -13.74 -11.78 -2.67
C PRO A 84 -12.73 -10.66 -2.98
N ARG A 85 -11.46 -11.01 -3.07
CA ARG A 85 -10.40 -10.14 -3.54
C ARG A 85 -10.07 -10.49 -4.98
N TYR A 86 -9.72 -9.50 -5.80
CA TYR A 86 -9.27 -9.73 -7.18
C TYR A 86 -7.83 -9.26 -7.36
N ALA A 87 -7.06 -10.07 -8.09
CA ALA A 87 -5.74 -9.67 -8.54
C ALA A 87 -5.85 -8.49 -9.52
N PRO A 88 -4.75 -7.76 -9.78
CA PRO A 88 -4.73 -6.69 -10.78
C PRO A 88 -5.15 -7.11 -12.19
N SER A 89 -4.95 -8.39 -12.54
CA SER A 89 -5.48 -8.99 -13.78
C SER A 89 -7.00 -9.12 -13.82
N GLY A 90 -7.67 -8.98 -12.69
CA GLY A 90 -9.10 -9.26 -12.51
C GLY A 90 -9.42 -10.72 -12.17
N GLU A 91 -8.40 -11.55 -11.98
CA GLU A 91 -8.61 -12.93 -11.51
C GLU A 91 -9.04 -12.93 -10.04
N LEU A 92 -9.98 -13.81 -9.72
CA LEU A 92 -10.42 -14.01 -8.36
C LEU A 92 -9.29 -14.65 -7.53
N VAL A 93 -8.90 -14.00 -6.45
CA VAL A 93 -7.96 -14.58 -5.48
C VAL A 93 -8.74 -15.54 -4.59
N VAL A 94 -8.56 -16.84 -4.82
CA VAL A 94 -9.22 -17.90 -4.03
C VAL A 94 -8.30 -18.32 -2.91
N GLU A 95 -8.77 -18.23 -1.66
CA GLU A 95 -8.04 -18.73 -0.51
C GLU A 95 -7.72 -20.24 -0.68
N GLY A 96 -6.47 -20.61 -0.43
CA GLY A 96 -6.01 -22.01 -0.48
C GLY A 96 -5.54 -22.52 -1.85
N ASN A 97 -5.73 -21.79 -2.94
CA ASN A 97 -5.31 -22.20 -4.31
C ASN A 97 -4.15 -21.40 -4.91
N ALA A 98 -3.52 -20.53 -4.13
CA ALA A 98 -2.39 -19.83 -4.66
C ALA A 98 -1.21 -20.79 -4.81
N GLY A 99 -0.78 -20.97 -6.03
CA GLY A 99 0.55 -21.46 -6.37
C GLY A 99 1.64 -20.61 -5.72
N PRO A 100 2.93 -20.91 -5.95
CA PRO A 100 4.02 -20.08 -5.43
C PRO A 100 3.72 -18.64 -5.81
N LEU A 101 3.88 -17.73 -4.85
CA LEU A 101 3.58 -16.29 -4.94
C LEU A 101 3.61 -15.84 -6.39
N GLU A 102 2.48 -15.88 -7.08
CA GLU A 102 2.35 -15.12 -8.30
C GLU A 102 2.33 -13.68 -7.79
N ILE A 103 3.55 -13.16 -7.64
CA ILE A 103 3.82 -11.76 -7.38
C ILE A 103 2.82 -11.03 -8.22
N SER A 104 2.00 -10.28 -7.56
CA SER A 104 0.88 -9.54 -8.14
C SER A 104 1.24 -9.14 -9.57
N TRP A 105 0.46 -9.56 -10.55
CA TRP A 105 0.69 -9.33 -11.99
C TRP A 105 0.83 -7.85 -12.35
N SER A 106 0.67 -6.98 -11.36
CA SER A 106 0.84 -5.53 -11.44
C SER A 106 2.26 -5.03 -11.15
N TRP A 107 3.12 -5.85 -10.53
CA TRP A 107 4.52 -5.46 -10.37
C TRP A 107 5.23 -5.59 -11.71
N ILE A 108 5.79 -4.50 -12.18
CA ILE A 108 6.56 -4.47 -13.44
C ILE A 108 8.04 -4.67 -13.16
N GLU A 109 8.54 -3.96 -12.16
CA GLU A 109 9.96 -3.87 -11.82
C GLU A 109 10.15 -3.89 -10.32
N ALA A 110 11.19 -4.59 -9.87
CA ALA A 110 11.61 -4.57 -8.49
C ALA A 110 13.13 -4.70 -8.34
N GLY A 111 13.70 -3.89 -7.44
CA GLY A 111 14.99 -4.18 -6.82
C GLY A 111 14.75 -4.93 -5.52
N GLN A 112 15.34 -6.11 -5.32
CA GLN A 112 14.96 -6.96 -4.20
C GLN A 112 16.14 -7.81 -3.69
N VAL A 113 15.99 -8.33 -2.47
CA VAL A 113 16.82 -9.41 -1.91
C VAL A 113 15.96 -10.32 -1.05
N SER A 114 16.20 -11.61 -1.16
CA SER A 114 15.58 -12.62 -0.30
C SER A 114 16.63 -13.53 0.29
N THR A 115 16.51 -13.83 1.58
CA THR A 115 17.40 -14.74 2.30
C THR A 115 16.59 -15.61 3.27
N SER A 116 17.27 -16.53 3.95
CA SER A 116 16.66 -17.33 5.04
C SER A 116 16.56 -16.57 6.38
N THR A 117 17.14 -15.38 6.48
CA THR A 117 17.15 -14.57 7.70
C THR A 117 16.15 -13.40 7.58
N THR A 118 15.58 -13.00 8.69
CA THR A 118 14.71 -11.82 8.74
C THR A 118 15.53 -10.54 8.86
N TYR A 119 14.87 -9.42 8.55
CA TYR A 119 15.45 -8.08 8.66
C TYR A 119 14.66 -7.23 9.65
N GLY A 120 15.32 -6.25 10.27
CA GLY A 120 14.72 -5.39 11.28
C GLY A 120 14.34 -3.99 10.76
N LYS A 121 15.00 -3.53 9.68
CA LYS A 121 14.72 -2.19 9.13
C LYS A 121 15.15 -2.08 7.67
N VAL A 122 14.34 -1.39 6.88
CA VAL A 122 14.71 -0.88 5.55
C VAL A 122 14.33 0.59 5.44
N THR A 123 15.15 1.37 4.72
CA THR A 123 14.83 2.75 4.33
C THR A 123 15.21 2.98 2.88
N ALA A 124 14.46 3.84 2.21
CA ALA A 124 14.79 4.35 0.89
C ALA A 124 14.29 5.78 0.73
N THR A 125 14.90 6.54 -0.20
CA THR A 125 14.47 7.89 -0.55
C THR A 125 14.28 7.97 -2.07
N TRP A 126 13.17 8.54 -2.53
CA TRP A 126 12.92 8.78 -3.95
C TRP A 126 12.24 10.13 -4.16
N THR A 127 12.16 10.59 -5.38
CA THR A 127 11.52 11.84 -5.73
C THR A 127 10.17 11.55 -6.38
N VAL A 128 9.14 12.31 -6.03
CA VAL A 128 7.84 12.28 -6.70
C VAL A 128 8.05 12.60 -8.18
N PRO A 129 7.72 11.67 -9.10
CA PRO A 129 7.96 11.88 -10.52
C PRO A 129 7.08 13.00 -11.09
N GLN A 130 7.38 13.41 -12.33
CA GLN A 130 6.47 14.26 -13.08
C GLN A 130 5.15 13.55 -13.32
N THR A 131 4.08 14.33 -13.42
CA THR A 131 2.75 13.82 -13.78
C THR A 131 2.80 13.10 -15.13
N PRO A 132 2.22 11.90 -15.26
CA PRO A 132 2.03 11.23 -16.54
C PRO A 132 1.38 12.15 -17.57
N LYS A 133 1.72 11.99 -18.85
CA LYS A 133 1.15 12.83 -19.94
C LYS A 133 -0.27 12.43 -20.29
N SER A 134 -0.62 11.16 -20.13
CA SER A 134 -1.99 10.65 -20.24
C SER A 134 -2.57 10.42 -18.84
N ASN A 135 -3.89 10.58 -18.73
CA ASN A 135 -4.65 10.24 -17.53
C ASN A 135 -5.94 9.56 -18.00
N ASP A 136 -5.84 8.30 -18.35
CA ASP A 136 -6.91 7.45 -18.86
C ASP A 136 -7.29 6.32 -17.89
N GLY A 137 -7.02 6.54 -16.61
CA GLY A 137 -7.42 5.68 -15.50
C GLY A 137 -6.34 4.75 -14.98
N GLN A 138 -5.08 4.98 -15.38
CA GLN A 138 -3.96 4.24 -14.82
C GLN A 138 -3.70 4.61 -13.36
N THR A 139 -3.25 3.62 -12.60
CA THR A 139 -2.75 3.80 -11.22
C THR A 139 -1.30 3.33 -11.14
N LEU A 140 -0.46 4.08 -10.43
CA LEU A 140 0.94 3.75 -10.23
C LEU A 140 1.26 3.76 -8.73
N PHE A 141 2.01 2.75 -8.29
CA PHE A 141 2.56 2.69 -6.94
C PHE A 141 4.06 2.52 -6.97
N PHE A 142 4.76 3.32 -6.17
CA PHE A 142 6.22 3.27 -5.99
C PHE A 142 6.52 3.06 -4.51
N PHE A 143 7.22 1.99 -4.15
CA PHE A 143 7.48 1.69 -2.75
C PHE A 143 8.70 0.80 -2.52
N PRO A 144 9.44 0.98 -1.42
CA PRO A 144 10.24 -0.06 -0.79
C PRO A 144 9.37 -0.83 0.21
N GLY A 145 9.85 -1.96 0.74
CA GLY A 145 9.06 -2.67 1.75
C GLY A 145 9.65 -3.97 2.23
N PHE A 146 8.87 -4.64 3.06
CA PHE A 146 9.12 -6.00 3.51
C PHE A 146 7.97 -6.90 3.10
N ALA A 147 8.31 -8.10 2.64
CA ALA A 147 7.35 -9.15 2.36
C ALA A 147 7.71 -10.42 3.14
N HIS A 148 6.70 -11.08 3.65
CA HIS A 148 6.81 -12.40 4.24
C HIS A 148 6.49 -13.43 3.17
N VAL A 149 7.46 -14.28 2.81
CA VAL A 149 7.25 -15.36 1.85
C VAL A 149 6.87 -16.60 2.64
N LYS A 150 5.59 -16.92 2.71
CA LYS A 150 5.11 -18.23 3.15
C LYS A 150 4.84 -19.11 1.95
N THR A 151 5.15 -20.38 2.12
CA THR A 151 4.98 -21.38 1.08
C THR A 151 3.58 -22.03 1.10
N ASN A 152 2.75 -21.78 2.15
CA ASN A 152 1.39 -22.33 2.20
C ASN A 152 0.60 -21.95 3.49
N PRO A 153 -0.65 -21.46 3.44
CA PRO A 153 -1.38 -20.94 2.28
C PRO A 153 -0.96 -19.51 1.95
N PRO A 154 -1.02 -19.10 0.69
CA PRO A 154 -0.44 -17.85 0.19
C PRO A 154 -1.27 -16.58 0.47
N ASN A 155 -2.44 -16.70 1.06
CA ASN A 155 -3.41 -15.60 1.12
C ASN A 155 -3.29 -14.71 2.36
N GLU A 156 -2.39 -15.02 3.28
CA GLU A 156 -2.19 -14.29 4.53
C GLU A 156 -0.77 -13.72 4.65
N GLU A 157 -0.07 -13.57 3.54
CA GLU A 157 1.31 -13.10 3.59
C GLU A 157 1.35 -11.59 3.73
N PRO A 158 1.76 -11.07 4.90
CA PRO A 158 1.83 -9.64 5.09
C PRO A 158 2.92 -9.03 4.20
N ILE A 159 2.54 -7.94 3.54
CA ILE A 159 3.45 -6.98 2.93
C ILE A 159 3.25 -5.67 3.64
N ILE A 160 4.34 -5.10 4.15
CA ILE A 160 4.35 -3.81 4.82
C ILE A 160 5.22 -2.84 4.03
N GLN A 161 4.61 -1.72 3.61
CA GLN A 161 5.26 -0.85 2.63
C GLN A 161 4.86 0.62 2.78
N PRO A 162 5.84 1.56 2.77
CA PRO A 162 5.61 2.99 2.56
C PRO A 162 5.42 3.25 1.07
N VAL A 163 4.30 3.84 0.67
CA VAL A 163 3.86 3.94 -0.73
C VAL A 163 3.73 5.39 -1.17
N LEU A 164 4.19 5.68 -2.38
CA LEU A 164 3.79 6.81 -3.20
C LEU A 164 2.80 6.31 -4.24
N GLY A 165 1.58 6.82 -4.22
CA GLY A 165 0.51 6.49 -5.15
C GLY A 165 0.25 7.60 -6.16
N TRP A 166 -0.04 7.24 -7.40
CA TRP A 166 -0.63 8.09 -8.42
C TRP A 166 -2.02 7.58 -8.76
N ASN A 167 -3.03 8.46 -8.62
CA ASN A 167 -4.40 8.19 -9.06
C ASN A 167 -4.99 6.91 -8.45
N ASP A 168 -4.65 6.65 -7.19
CA ASP A 168 -5.01 5.43 -6.47
C ASP A 168 -6.40 5.46 -5.82
N GLY A 169 -7.16 6.55 -6.05
CA GLY A 169 -8.53 6.68 -5.58
C GLY A 169 -8.67 7.00 -4.09
N GLN A 170 -7.58 7.34 -3.39
CA GLN A 170 -7.67 7.79 -2.01
C GLN A 170 -8.46 9.10 -1.92
N SER A 171 -9.45 9.13 -1.03
CA SER A 171 -10.32 10.29 -0.87
C SER A 171 -9.62 11.46 -0.17
N GLY A 172 -9.92 12.68 -0.61
CA GLY A 172 -9.45 13.90 0.05
C GLY A 172 -8.00 14.29 -0.21
N VAL A 173 -7.29 13.58 -1.11
CA VAL A 173 -5.91 13.89 -1.48
C VAL A 173 -5.76 14.15 -2.97
N GLY A 174 -4.62 14.76 -3.34
CA GLY A 174 -4.26 15.00 -4.74
C GLY A 174 -3.88 13.72 -5.48
N PRO A 175 -3.68 13.80 -6.82
CA PRO A 175 -3.36 12.63 -7.63
C PRO A 175 -2.04 11.97 -7.22
N TRP A 176 -1.02 12.71 -6.77
CA TRP A 176 0.13 12.18 -6.06
C TRP A 176 -0.13 12.26 -4.56
N ASN A 177 -0.05 11.13 -3.88
CA ASN A 177 -0.19 11.03 -2.44
C ASN A 177 0.75 9.98 -1.86
N ILE A 178 0.94 10.03 -0.54
CA ILE A 178 1.72 9.04 0.21
C ILE A 178 0.86 8.44 1.32
N ALA A 179 1.00 7.14 1.51
CA ALA A 179 0.44 6.41 2.65
C ALA A 179 1.37 5.24 3.02
N SER A 180 1.22 4.72 4.22
CA SER A 180 1.86 3.49 4.68
C SER A 180 0.84 2.37 4.67
N TRP A 181 1.17 1.22 4.10
CA TRP A 181 0.23 0.13 3.85
C TRP A 181 0.65 -1.16 4.50
N ASP A 182 -0.34 -1.97 4.83
CA ASP A 182 -0.23 -3.33 5.33
C ASP A 182 -1.29 -4.23 4.69
N CYS A 183 -0.90 -5.34 4.16
CA CYS A 183 -1.74 -6.38 3.60
C CYS A 183 -1.26 -7.75 4.05
N CYS A 184 -2.07 -8.77 4.18
CA CYS A 184 -3.52 -8.80 4.12
C CYS A 184 -4.04 -9.60 5.33
N PRO A 185 -3.80 -9.16 6.56
CA PRO A 185 -4.30 -9.86 7.73
C PRO A 185 -5.82 -10.04 7.64
N SER A 186 -6.30 -11.27 7.83
CA SER A 186 -7.74 -11.60 7.79
C SER A 186 -8.44 -11.16 6.48
N GLY A 187 -7.73 -11.20 5.35
CA GLY A 187 -8.26 -10.81 4.05
C GLY A 187 -8.51 -9.30 3.88
N GLN A 188 -7.98 -8.47 4.77
CA GLN A 188 -8.16 -7.03 4.78
C GLN A 188 -6.88 -6.30 4.39
N THR A 189 -6.99 -5.05 4.00
CA THR A 189 -5.85 -4.15 3.82
C THR A 189 -6.03 -2.88 4.62
N TRP A 190 -4.92 -2.35 5.12
CA TRP A 190 -4.87 -1.23 6.05
C TRP A 190 -3.91 -0.18 5.54
N TYR A 191 -4.26 1.09 5.72
CA TYR A 191 -3.40 2.20 5.30
C TYR A 191 -3.44 3.34 6.33
N SER A 192 -2.33 4.06 6.45
CA SER A 192 -2.29 5.27 7.28
C SER A 192 -2.96 6.44 6.57
N THR A 193 -3.43 7.45 7.30
CA THR A 193 -4.01 8.67 6.72
C THR A 193 -3.16 9.18 5.56
N PRO A 194 -3.70 9.29 4.34
CA PRO A 194 -2.92 9.70 3.18
C PRO A 194 -2.60 11.19 3.21
N LEU A 195 -1.46 11.57 2.62
CA LEU A 195 -1.03 12.96 2.50
C LEU A 195 -0.75 13.31 1.03
N THR A 196 -1.25 14.45 0.58
CA THR A 196 -0.94 14.97 -0.76
C THR A 196 0.53 15.38 -0.84
N VAL A 197 1.20 15.04 -1.96
CA VAL A 197 2.57 15.46 -2.27
C VAL A 197 2.63 16.03 -3.68
N ASN A 198 3.69 16.75 -3.99
CA ASN A 198 3.85 17.43 -5.28
C ASN A 198 5.02 16.84 -6.07
N THR A 199 4.94 16.93 -7.39
CA THR A 199 6.09 16.62 -8.26
C THR A 199 7.35 17.31 -7.78
N GLY A 200 8.41 16.52 -7.62
CA GLY A 200 9.72 17.01 -7.15
C GLY A 200 9.94 16.87 -5.65
N ASP A 201 8.89 16.64 -4.86
CA ASP A 201 9.06 16.39 -3.43
C ASP A 201 9.89 15.12 -3.19
N LYS A 202 10.66 15.13 -2.10
CA LYS A 202 11.50 13.99 -1.72
C LYS A 202 10.77 13.16 -0.68
N ILE A 203 10.48 11.91 -1.05
CA ILE A 203 9.83 10.95 -0.17
C ILE A 203 10.86 10.04 0.46
N GLN A 204 10.73 9.79 1.75
CA GLN A 204 11.47 8.77 2.48
C GLN A 204 10.51 7.72 3.04
N GLY A 205 10.71 6.48 2.63
CA GLY A 205 10.05 5.33 3.21
C GLY A 205 10.92 4.67 4.28
N THR A 206 10.30 4.24 5.37
CA THR A 206 10.94 3.48 6.44
C THR A 206 10.00 2.39 6.90
N VAL A 207 10.47 1.15 6.90
CA VAL A 207 9.85 0.05 7.64
C VAL A 207 10.81 -0.36 8.74
N LYS A 208 10.34 -0.41 9.99
CA LYS A 208 11.18 -0.71 11.15
C LYS A 208 10.42 -1.55 12.17
N SER A 209 11.02 -2.66 12.61
CA SER A 209 10.55 -3.37 13.80
C SER A 209 10.82 -2.54 15.06
N THR A 210 9.91 -2.61 16.01
CA THR A 210 10.07 -1.98 17.32
C THR A 210 10.31 -3.01 18.43
N CYS A 211 10.47 -4.27 18.07
CA CYS A 211 10.88 -5.33 18.98
C CYS A 211 12.34 -5.15 19.42
N LYS A 212 12.72 -5.88 20.45
CA LYS A 212 14.09 -5.88 20.97
C LYS A 212 15.07 -6.39 19.89
N ALA A 213 16.25 -5.77 19.82
CA ALA A 213 17.33 -6.27 18.97
C ALA A 213 17.61 -7.75 19.27
N GLY A 214 17.81 -8.54 18.22
CA GLY A 214 17.97 -9.99 18.31
C GLY A 214 16.69 -10.81 18.09
N SER A 215 15.54 -10.17 17.99
CA SER A 215 14.28 -10.86 17.70
C SER A 215 14.19 -11.25 16.23
N GLN A 216 14.20 -12.56 15.95
CA GLN A 216 14.10 -13.08 14.57
C GLN A 216 12.69 -13.02 14.00
N SER A 217 11.70 -12.76 14.83
CA SER A 217 10.34 -12.44 14.46
C SER A 217 9.82 -11.33 15.35
N CYS A 218 8.92 -10.50 14.85
CA CYS A 218 8.44 -9.31 15.56
C CYS A 218 6.97 -9.07 15.25
N SER A 219 6.19 -8.80 16.29
CA SER A 219 4.77 -8.41 16.14
C SER A 219 4.60 -6.91 15.89
N LYS A 220 5.62 -6.10 16.23
CA LYS A 220 5.51 -4.64 16.29
C LYS A 220 6.34 -3.97 15.20
N TRP A 221 5.64 -3.31 14.27
CA TRP A 221 6.26 -2.62 13.14
C TRP A 221 5.74 -1.20 13.02
N ASN A 222 6.63 -0.28 12.65
CA ASN A 222 6.26 1.05 12.18
C ASN A 222 6.61 1.15 10.69
N ILE A 223 5.58 1.45 9.90
CA ILE A 223 5.68 1.74 8.48
C ILE A 223 5.46 3.25 8.33
N THR A 224 6.48 3.99 7.96
CA THR A 224 6.42 5.45 7.87
C THR A 224 6.76 5.91 6.46
N THR A 225 5.86 6.70 5.89
CA THR A 225 6.09 7.44 4.63
C THR A 225 6.15 8.92 4.96
N LYS A 226 7.28 9.55 4.62
CA LYS A 226 7.56 10.94 4.94
C LYS A 226 7.86 11.74 3.68
N ASP A 227 7.21 12.87 3.52
CA ASP A 227 7.69 13.94 2.65
C ASP A 227 8.81 14.71 3.36
N VAL A 228 10.05 14.54 2.88
CA VAL A 228 11.23 15.20 3.45
C VAL A 228 11.24 16.68 3.11
N THR A 229 10.57 17.08 2.01
CA THR A 229 10.50 18.48 1.54
C THR A 229 9.66 19.34 2.46
N THR A 230 8.48 18.82 2.88
CA THR A 230 7.55 19.53 3.78
C THR A 230 7.73 19.14 5.25
N ALA A 231 8.46 18.06 5.52
CA ALA A 231 8.62 17.39 6.81
C ALA A 231 7.35 16.66 7.33
N GLU A 232 6.26 16.61 6.57
CA GLU A 232 5.05 15.88 6.91
C GLU A 232 5.27 14.36 6.79
N SER A 233 4.55 13.58 7.59
CA SER A 233 4.67 12.12 7.57
C SER A 233 3.39 11.45 8.00
N THR A 234 3.19 10.24 7.49
CA THR A 234 2.11 9.36 7.89
C THR A 234 2.69 8.00 8.28
N THR A 235 2.14 7.39 9.34
CA THR A 235 2.67 6.15 9.90
C THR A 235 1.54 5.18 10.22
N LEU A 236 1.70 3.94 9.77
CA LEU A 236 0.92 2.80 10.20
C LEU A 236 1.76 2.01 11.21
N SER A 237 1.20 1.79 12.41
CA SER A 237 1.82 1.00 13.48
C SER A 237 1.08 -0.31 13.64
N THR A 238 1.82 -1.41 13.86
CA THR A 238 1.24 -2.73 14.10
C THR A 238 1.67 -3.31 15.45
N ASP A 239 0.83 -4.17 16.01
CA ASP A 239 1.12 -5.02 17.18
C ASP A 239 0.33 -6.33 16.99
N TYR A 240 0.81 -7.18 16.08
CA TYR A 240 0.11 -8.42 15.72
C TYR A 240 0.06 -9.41 16.87
N SER A 241 -0.97 -10.26 16.89
CA SER A 241 -1.07 -11.38 17.85
C SER A 241 0.04 -12.40 17.65
N GLU A 242 0.45 -12.63 16.40
CA GLU A 242 1.52 -13.54 16.04
C GLU A 242 2.72 -12.76 15.47
N PRO A 243 3.95 -13.02 15.96
CA PRO A 243 5.13 -12.33 15.45
C PRO A 243 5.48 -12.79 14.03
N LEU A 244 5.84 -11.83 13.19
CA LEU A 244 6.19 -12.03 11.79
C LEU A 244 7.71 -11.96 11.56
N SER A 245 8.17 -12.67 10.55
CA SER A 245 9.52 -12.53 10.02
C SER A 245 9.45 -12.11 8.56
N PHE A 246 10.33 -11.22 8.14
CA PHE A 246 10.38 -10.70 6.79
C PHE A 246 11.73 -10.99 6.14
N PRO A 247 11.85 -12.14 5.48
CA PRO A 247 13.10 -12.54 4.78
C PRO A 247 13.23 -11.92 3.40
N TRP A 248 12.17 -11.33 2.85
CA TRP A 248 12.17 -10.71 1.53
C TRP A 248 12.05 -9.19 1.65
N VAL A 249 13.01 -8.48 1.05
CA VAL A 249 13.10 -7.02 1.12
C VAL A 249 13.09 -6.43 -0.27
N LEU A 250 12.31 -5.37 -0.39
CA LEU A 250 12.13 -4.59 -1.59
C LEU A 250 12.89 -3.26 -1.43
N ALA A 251 13.89 -3.04 -2.28
CA ALA A 251 14.63 -1.79 -2.33
C ALA A 251 13.85 -0.69 -3.06
N GLY A 252 12.96 -1.10 -3.95
CA GLY A 252 12.05 -0.26 -4.71
C GLY A 252 11.27 -1.11 -5.68
N VAL A 253 9.98 -0.85 -5.80
CA VAL A 253 9.02 -1.54 -6.69
C VAL A 253 8.27 -0.50 -7.49
N LEU A 254 7.94 -0.83 -8.74
CA LEU A 254 6.91 -0.20 -9.55
C LEU A 254 5.77 -1.20 -9.74
N GLU A 255 4.62 -0.86 -9.21
CA GLU A 255 3.36 -1.57 -9.39
C GLU A 255 2.37 -0.70 -10.16
N VAL A 256 1.61 -1.29 -11.07
CA VAL A 256 0.75 -0.52 -11.97
C VAL A 256 -0.58 -1.22 -12.26
N TYR A 257 -1.58 -0.40 -12.54
CA TYR A 257 -2.90 -0.82 -12.98
C TYR A 257 -3.27 -0.05 -14.24
N SER A 258 -3.91 -0.71 -15.20
CA SER A 258 -4.48 -0.09 -16.39
C SER A 258 -3.47 0.70 -17.24
N ILE A 259 -2.30 0.13 -17.51
CA ILE A 259 -1.32 0.70 -18.41
C ILE A 259 -1.59 0.23 -19.84
N TYR A 260 -1.84 1.15 -20.76
CA TYR A 260 -2.15 0.89 -22.17
C TYR A 260 -1.08 1.41 -23.12
N GLN A 261 -0.33 2.41 -22.70
CA GLN A 261 0.69 3.07 -23.51
C GLN A 261 1.82 3.61 -22.61
N CYS A 262 2.99 3.84 -23.19
CA CYS A 262 4.13 4.31 -22.40
C CYS A 262 3.99 5.75 -21.87
N SER A 263 3.07 6.55 -22.43
CA SER A 263 2.74 7.87 -21.89
C SER A 263 1.93 7.85 -20.60
N ASP A 264 1.44 6.65 -20.18
CA ASP A 264 0.78 6.44 -18.89
C ASP A 264 1.78 6.43 -17.74
N PHE A 265 3.06 6.34 -18.03
CA PHE A 265 4.14 6.55 -17.09
C PHE A 265 4.61 8.01 -17.03
N PRO A 266 5.25 8.41 -15.93
CA PRO A 266 5.89 9.71 -15.82
C PRO A 266 6.93 9.94 -16.95
N PRO A 267 6.97 11.14 -17.55
CA PRO A 267 7.80 11.42 -18.71
C PRO A 267 9.32 11.48 -18.45
N ASN A 268 9.74 11.39 -17.19
CA ASN A 268 11.13 11.22 -16.81
C ASN A 268 11.66 9.79 -17.03
N HIS A 269 10.77 8.84 -17.41
CA HIS A 269 11.07 7.46 -17.78
C HIS A 269 11.87 6.63 -16.78
N SER A 270 12.00 7.10 -15.54
CA SER A 270 12.64 6.31 -14.47
C SER A 270 12.37 6.88 -13.10
N THR A 271 12.37 6.01 -12.09
CA THR A 271 12.38 6.37 -10.67
C THR A 271 13.58 5.72 -9.99
N LYS A 272 14.37 6.53 -9.29
CA LYS A 272 15.52 6.06 -8.52
C LYS A 272 15.22 6.08 -7.03
N PHE A 273 15.20 4.91 -6.42
CA PHE A 273 15.31 4.75 -4.98
C PHE A 273 16.78 4.88 -4.60
N SER A 274 17.11 5.90 -3.83
CA SER A 274 18.45 6.24 -3.35
C SER A 274 18.53 6.13 -1.84
N ASN A 275 19.74 6.15 -1.27
CA ASN A 275 19.96 5.97 0.16
C ASN A 275 19.28 4.70 0.70
N VAL A 276 19.13 3.68 -0.16
CA VAL A 276 18.58 2.41 0.26
C VAL A 276 19.53 1.80 1.29
N ALA A 277 18.98 1.52 2.46
CA ALA A 277 19.76 0.95 3.55
C ALA A 277 18.95 -0.13 4.27
N LEU A 278 19.63 -1.22 4.60
CA LEU A 278 19.05 -2.42 5.20
C LEU A 278 19.78 -2.75 6.49
N TRP A 279 19.03 -3.20 7.49
CA TRP A 279 19.55 -3.68 8.78
C TRP A 279 18.99 -5.06 9.08
N ASP A 280 19.83 -5.90 9.64
CA ASP A 280 19.43 -7.20 10.17
C ASP A 280 18.52 -7.04 11.41
N TYR A 281 18.05 -8.15 11.96
CA TYR A 281 17.21 -8.16 13.18
C TYR A 281 17.96 -7.73 14.47
N ASN A 282 19.29 -7.58 14.41
CA ASN A 282 20.10 -6.98 15.48
C ASN A 282 20.27 -5.46 15.29
N PHE A 283 19.64 -4.89 14.26
CA PHE A 283 19.83 -3.49 13.80
C PHE A 283 21.28 -3.18 13.40
N LYS A 284 22.05 -4.18 13.01
CA LYS A 284 23.34 -3.99 12.37
C LYS A 284 23.13 -3.70 10.89
N ARG A 285 23.69 -2.57 10.43
CA ARG A 285 23.58 -2.18 9.01
C ARG A 285 24.29 -3.18 8.12
N ILE A 286 23.62 -3.58 7.04
CA ILE A 286 24.17 -4.43 5.98
C ILE A 286 24.73 -3.52 4.90
N THR A 287 26.05 -3.53 4.71
CA THR A 287 26.75 -2.62 3.79
C THR A 287 26.63 -3.04 2.33
N ASN A 288 26.46 -4.33 2.07
CA ASN A 288 26.21 -4.90 0.74
C ASN A 288 25.07 -5.90 0.81
N PRO A 289 23.81 -5.47 0.66
CA PRO A 289 22.66 -6.36 0.73
C PRO A 289 22.58 -7.38 -0.41
N GLY A 290 23.29 -7.16 -1.52
CA GLY A 290 23.21 -8.03 -2.70
C GLY A 290 21.90 -7.82 -3.50
N TRP A 291 21.42 -6.58 -3.58
CA TRP A 291 20.21 -6.27 -4.35
C TRP A 291 20.28 -6.82 -5.77
N THR A 292 19.22 -7.48 -6.20
CA THR A 292 19.02 -7.97 -7.57
C THR A 292 17.86 -7.27 -8.23
N GLY A 293 17.98 -7.01 -9.53
CA GLY A 293 16.89 -6.49 -10.33
C GLY A 293 15.96 -7.61 -10.79
N MET A 294 14.66 -7.39 -10.73
CA MET A 294 13.64 -8.31 -11.21
C MET A 294 12.70 -7.59 -12.18
N LEU A 295 12.48 -8.18 -13.35
CA LEU A 295 11.47 -7.77 -14.33
C LEU A 295 10.36 -8.80 -14.34
N LEU A 296 9.13 -8.36 -14.15
CA LEU A 296 7.94 -9.21 -14.02
C LEU A 296 7.05 -9.14 -15.25
N VAL A 297 7.21 -8.09 -16.07
CA VAL A 297 6.53 -7.97 -17.36
C VAL A 297 7.24 -8.83 -18.39
N LYS A 298 6.47 -9.69 -19.05
CA LYS A 298 6.95 -10.46 -20.21
C LYS A 298 6.66 -9.69 -21.50
N LYS A 299 7.64 -9.63 -22.42
CA LYS A 299 7.42 -9.09 -23.76
C LYS A 299 6.29 -9.87 -24.45
N GLY A 300 5.25 -9.14 -24.92
CA GLY A 300 4.05 -9.74 -25.51
C GLY A 300 2.89 -9.94 -24.52
N SER A 301 3.02 -9.49 -23.26
CA SER A 301 1.88 -9.34 -22.35
C SER A 301 0.95 -8.21 -22.78
N THR A 302 -0.22 -8.08 -22.13
CA THR A 302 -1.16 -6.98 -22.38
C THR A 302 -0.61 -5.62 -21.95
N THR A 303 0.37 -5.59 -21.04
CA THR A 303 1.07 -4.37 -20.65
C THR A 303 2.07 -3.98 -21.76
N PRO A 304 2.06 -2.73 -22.25
CA PRO A 304 2.97 -2.29 -23.31
C PRO A 304 4.42 -2.40 -22.86
N TRP A 305 5.31 -2.69 -23.81
CA TRP A 305 6.74 -2.75 -23.51
C TRP A 305 7.36 -1.36 -23.56
N CYS A 306 7.65 -0.76 -22.39
CA CYS A 306 8.15 0.61 -22.24
C CYS A 306 9.65 0.67 -21.87
N ASN A 307 10.46 -0.26 -22.38
CA ASN A 307 11.91 -0.36 -22.15
C ASN A 307 12.29 -0.62 -20.69
N TYR A 308 11.50 -1.41 -20.00
CA TYR A 308 11.70 -1.73 -18.59
C TYR A 308 13.10 -2.26 -18.30
N ALA A 309 13.73 -1.72 -17.28
CA ALA A 309 15.04 -2.15 -16.81
C ALA A 309 15.26 -1.79 -15.33
N VAL A 310 15.83 -2.72 -14.59
CA VAL A 310 16.20 -2.51 -13.18
C VAL A 310 17.71 -2.51 -13.03
N LYS A 311 18.25 -1.43 -12.46
CA LYS A 311 19.67 -1.33 -12.08
C LYS A 311 19.79 -1.19 -10.57
N THR A 312 20.61 -2.02 -9.95
CA THR A 312 20.84 -2.00 -8.50
C THR A 312 22.30 -1.69 -8.17
N THR A 313 22.50 -1.04 -7.04
CA THR A 313 23.79 -0.86 -6.37
C THR A 313 23.58 -1.16 -4.88
N PRO A 314 24.63 -1.28 -4.05
CA PRO A 314 24.44 -1.52 -2.61
C PRO A 314 23.53 -0.51 -1.90
N THR A 315 23.32 0.69 -2.48
CA THR A 315 22.55 1.78 -1.87
C THR A 315 21.47 2.37 -2.76
N SER A 316 21.14 1.73 -3.87
CA SER A 316 20.09 2.23 -4.77
C SER A 316 19.46 1.14 -5.63
N ALA A 317 18.21 1.38 -6.04
CA ALA A 317 17.53 0.69 -7.13
C ALA A 317 16.99 1.75 -8.10
N THR A 318 17.23 1.60 -9.39
CA THR A 318 16.67 2.46 -10.44
C THR A 318 15.76 1.61 -11.30
N LEU A 319 14.52 2.01 -11.39
CA LEU A 319 13.47 1.42 -12.22
C LEU A 319 13.31 2.30 -13.46
N THR A 320 13.27 1.68 -14.64
CA THR A 320 13.17 2.39 -15.94
C THR A 320 11.93 1.88 -16.68
N TYR A 321 11.06 2.80 -17.12
CA TYR A 321 9.77 2.49 -17.72
C TYR A 321 9.41 3.42 -18.88
#